data_33555cd23e588e692c00ee37f3839aeb
#
_entry.id   33555cd23e588e692c00ee37f3839aeb
#
_cell.length_a   1.000
_cell.length_b   1.000
_cell.length_c   1.000
_cell.angle_alpha   90.00
_cell.angle_beta   90.00
_cell.angle_gamma   90.00
#
_symmetry.space_group_name_H-M   'P 1'
#
loop_
_entity.id
_entity.type
_entity.pdbx_description
1 polymer ?
#
loop_
_entity_poly.entity_id
_entity_poly.type
_entity_poly.pdbx_seq_one_letter_code
_entity_poly.pdbx_strand_id
1 'polypeptide(L)'
;MNKFSDFFISNFIIVIFVLVTVLLGNYYLLSNFKFSHEVYFVVFLGLVFGGIALYYFLSKSVFDDMKKSNNGIDFLIRQTLHELNTPVASIKANLSLLKKNETDQKRLDRLGRIEFASDKLFELYEAMEYEIKSKIGKTSKENFMVDEIVQKSFAKHKDLNKTITLGAKNCDYQVFCDKLGFQKMVDNLVSNAIKYNKQNGFVDIFIENQTLKIKDSGIGIEAKNLFAVFEAYFQEDAQKTGFGIGLAIVKDFCDTYDIKIAI
;
A
#
# COMPACT_ATOMS: atom_id res chain seq x y z
N MET A 1 -17.48 3.27 7.90
CA MET A 1 -17.58 4.66 8.39
C MET A 1 -16.19 5.26 8.26
N ASN A 2 -16.04 6.33 7.53
CA ASN A 2 -14.72 6.79 7.03
C ASN A 2 -14.03 7.59 8.15
N LYS A 3 -12.97 7.07 8.79
CA LYS A 3 -12.22 7.72 9.89
C LYS A 3 -11.80 9.17 9.57
N PHE A 4 -11.62 9.47 8.28
CA PHE A 4 -11.35 10.81 7.80
C PHE A 4 -12.57 11.74 7.96
N SER A 5 -13.77 11.23 7.69
CA SER A 5 -15.03 11.95 7.93
C SER A 5 -15.24 12.25 9.43
N ASP A 6 -14.95 11.27 10.28
CA ASP A 6 -15.12 11.44 11.74
C ASP A 6 -14.15 12.48 12.31
N PHE A 7 -12.92 12.54 11.80
CA PHE A 7 -11.94 13.57 12.16
C PHE A 7 -12.41 14.99 11.73
N PHE A 8 -12.88 15.12 10.49
CA PHE A 8 -13.41 16.39 10.01
C PHE A 8 -14.64 16.85 10.79
N ILE A 9 -15.55 15.92 11.10
CA ILE A 9 -16.76 16.22 11.89
C ILE A 9 -16.35 16.67 13.30
N SER A 10 -15.46 15.95 13.98
CA SER A 10 -14.98 16.31 15.30
C SER A 10 -14.30 17.67 15.31
N ASN A 11 -13.43 17.93 14.34
CA ASN A 11 -12.73 19.22 14.22
C ASN A 11 -13.70 20.37 13.92
N PHE A 12 -14.71 20.13 13.08
CA PHE A 12 -15.76 21.08 12.79
C PHE A 12 -16.61 21.44 14.04
N ILE A 13 -16.95 20.44 14.85
CA ILE A 13 -17.66 20.63 16.12
C ILE A 13 -16.81 21.48 17.09
N ILE A 14 -15.51 21.20 17.19
CA ILE A 14 -14.58 21.98 18.02
C ILE A 14 -14.52 23.43 17.56
N VAL A 15 -14.43 23.70 16.26
CA VAL A 15 -14.41 25.05 15.70
C VAL A 15 -15.69 25.80 16.05
N ILE A 16 -16.87 25.19 15.85
CA ILE A 16 -18.16 25.80 16.21
C ILE A 16 -18.23 26.08 17.72
N PHE A 17 -17.83 25.13 18.54
CA PHE A 17 -17.85 25.29 20.00
C PHE A 17 -16.99 26.48 20.45
N VAL A 18 -15.77 26.58 19.96
CA VAL A 18 -14.84 27.67 20.27
C VAL A 18 -15.41 29.02 19.79
N LEU A 19 -15.95 29.06 18.56
CA LEU A 19 -16.54 30.26 17.99
C LEU A 19 -17.74 30.77 18.81
N VAL A 20 -18.64 29.86 19.19
CA VAL A 20 -19.79 30.18 20.05
C VAL A 20 -19.32 30.68 21.43
N THR A 21 -18.31 30.05 22.03
CA THR A 21 -17.74 30.46 23.30
C THR A 21 -17.15 31.87 23.25
N VAL A 22 -16.39 32.20 22.18
CA VAL A 22 -15.83 33.55 21.99
C VAL A 22 -16.94 34.59 21.78
N LEU A 23 -17.96 34.27 20.98
CA LEU A 23 -19.08 35.17 20.72
C LEU A 23 -19.91 35.43 21.99
N LEU A 24 -20.21 34.40 22.77
CA LEU A 24 -20.92 34.53 24.07
C LEU A 24 -20.11 35.35 25.07
N GLY A 25 -18.81 35.10 25.16
CA GLY A 25 -17.91 35.88 26.00
C GLY A 25 -17.88 37.36 25.60
N ASN A 26 -17.80 37.64 24.31
CA ASN A 26 -17.85 38.98 23.77
C ASN A 26 -19.20 39.66 24.06
N TYR A 27 -20.32 38.95 23.85
CA TYR A 27 -21.68 39.49 24.17
C TYR A 27 -21.81 39.76 25.69
N TYR A 28 -21.36 38.85 26.54
CA TYR A 28 -21.40 39.05 27.98
C TYR A 28 -20.62 40.29 28.43
N LEU A 29 -19.43 40.49 27.88
CA LEU A 29 -18.61 41.67 28.18
C LEU A 29 -19.26 42.96 27.74
N LEU A 30 -19.84 43.00 26.53
CA LEU A 30 -20.55 44.19 26.02
C LEU A 30 -21.82 44.49 26.84
N SER A 31 -22.54 43.48 27.33
CA SER A 31 -23.80 43.70 28.07
C SER A 31 -23.60 44.14 29.50
N ASN A 32 -22.50 43.75 30.13
CA ASN A 32 -22.31 43.96 31.58
C ASN A 32 -21.28 45.05 31.90
N PHE A 33 -20.42 45.44 30.95
CA PHE A 33 -19.35 46.39 31.22
C PHE A 33 -19.36 47.51 30.19
N LYS A 34 -19.15 48.76 30.66
CA LYS A 34 -18.93 49.95 29.80
C LYS A 34 -17.42 50.16 29.65
N PHE A 35 -16.82 49.62 28.63
CA PHE A 35 -15.40 49.81 28.36
C PHE A 35 -15.19 51.05 27.48
N SER A 36 -14.02 51.74 27.62
CA SER A 36 -13.51 52.57 26.56
C SER A 36 -13.15 51.76 25.32
N HIS A 37 -13.16 52.36 24.13
CA HIS A 37 -12.84 51.60 22.89
C HIS A 37 -11.48 50.89 22.94
N GLU A 38 -10.49 51.51 23.55
CA GLU A 38 -9.16 50.94 23.69
C GLU A 38 -9.14 49.71 24.58
N VAL A 39 -9.78 49.76 25.75
CA VAL A 39 -9.86 48.62 26.68
C VAL A 39 -10.66 47.46 26.06
N TYR A 40 -11.78 47.77 25.41
CA TYR A 40 -12.59 46.78 24.70
C TYR A 40 -11.76 46.03 23.65
N PHE A 41 -10.97 46.76 22.84
CA PHE A 41 -10.14 46.14 21.80
C PHE A 41 -9.10 45.16 22.39
N VAL A 42 -8.45 45.53 23.49
CA VAL A 42 -7.48 44.67 24.17
C VAL A 42 -8.16 43.38 24.72
N VAL A 43 -9.32 43.55 25.35
CA VAL A 43 -10.09 42.42 25.92
C VAL A 43 -10.58 41.47 24.79
N PHE A 44 -11.06 42.06 23.68
CA PHE A 44 -11.51 41.28 22.53
C PHE A 44 -10.35 40.46 21.92
N LEU A 45 -9.16 41.09 21.75
CA LEU A 45 -7.97 40.34 21.34
C LEU A 45 -7.62 39.21 22.29
N GLY A 46 -7.71 39.45 23.60
CA GLY A 46 -7.49 38.39 24.59
C GLY A 46 -8.45 37.21 24.43
N LEU A 47 -9.74 37.47 24.17
CA LEU A 47 -10.73 36.41 23.89
C LEU A 47 -10.41 35.63 22.62
N VAL A 48 -9.99 36.32 21.56
CA VAL A 48 -9.61 35.67 20.30
C VAL A 48 -8.38 34.80 20.49
N PHE A 49 -7.33 35.29 21.17
CA PHE A 49 -6.13 34.47 21.46
C PHE A 49 -6.45 33.29 22.36
N GLY A 50 -7.31 33.48 23.40
CA GLY A 50 -7.81 32.41 24.25
C GLY A 50 -8.57 31.34 23.46
N GLY A 51 -9.42 31.76 22.53
CA GLY A 51 -10.14 30.86 21.61
C GLY A 51 -9.20 30.06 20.71
N ILE A 52 -8.18 30.70 20.15
CA ILE A 52 -7.16 30.02 19.32
C ILE A 52 -6.39 28.98 20.17
N ALA A 53 -5.98 29.35 21.38
CA ALA A 53 -5.30 28.44 22.28
C ALA A 53 -6.16 27.23 22.68
N LEU A 54 -7.45 27.47 22.99
CA LEU A 54 -8.42 26.43 23.29
C LEU A 54 -8.63 25.48 22.09
N TYR A 55 -8.79 26.04 20.89
CA TYR A 55 -8.91 25.28 19.66
C TYR A 55 -7.67 24.38 19.46
N TYR A 56 -6.47 24.95 19.59
CA TYR A 56 -5.22 24.19 19.43
C TYR A 56 -5.14 23.04 20.42
N PHE A 57 -5.48 23.28 21.68
CA PHE A 57 -5.43 22.25 22.74
C PHE A 57 -6.43 21.11 22.48
N LEU A 58 -7.69 21.43 22.13
CA LEU A 58 -8.73 20.44 21.85
C LEU A 58 -8.43 19.66 20.56
N SER A 59 -8.02 20.35 19.49
CA SER A 59 -7.66 19.72 18.23
C SER A 59 -6.45 18.80 18.37
N LYS A 60 -5.44 19.19 19.15
CA LYS A 60 -4.27 18.36 19.45
C LYS A 60 -4.65 17.08 20.18
N SER A 61 -5.54 17.15 21.17
CA SER A 61 -6.01 15.97 21.90
C SER A 61 -6.66 14.94 20.96
N VAL A 62 -7.58 15.39 20.09
CA VAL A 62 -8.25 14.52 19.11
C VAL A 62 -7.24 13.92 18.13
N PHE A 63 -6.25 14.71 17.67
CA PHE A 63 -5.22 14.26 16.78
C PHE A 63 -4.30 13.20 17.43
N ASP A 64 -3.90 13.42 18.69
CA ASP A 64 -3.02 12.50 19.41
C ASP A 64 -3.74 11.16 19.70
N ASP A 65 -5.04 11.17 20.02
CA ASP A 65 -5.84 9.97 20.22
C ASP A 65 -6.02 9.18 18.92
N MET A 66 -6.26 9.88 17.82
CA MET A 66 -6.34 9.24 16.50
C MET A 66 -5.00 8.61 16.10
N LYS A 67 -3.89 9.30 16.37
CA LYS A 67 -2.53 8.79 16.11
C LYS A 67 -2.20 7.57 16.97
N LYS A 68 -2.57 7.57 18.25
CA LYS A 68 -2.41 6.40 19.13
C LYS A 68 -3.23 5.21 18.65
N SER A 69 -4.49 5.43 18.28
CA SER A 69 -5.36 4.37 17.75
C SER A 69 -4.79 3.76 16.47
N ASN A 70 -4.30 4.59 15.53
CA ASN A 70 -3.66 4.10 14.31
C ASN A 70 -2.38 3.31 14.61
N ASN A 71 -1.51 3.81 15.49
CA ASN A 71 -0.29 3.10 15.87
C ASN A 71 -0.57 1.75 16.56
N GLY A 72 -1.64 1.67 17.36
CA GLY A 72 -2.07 0.42 17.99
C GLY A 72 -2.55 -0.63 16.99
N ILE A 73 -3.35 -0.22 16.01
CA ILE A 73 -3.81 -1.08 14.92
C ILE A 73 -2.60 -1.57 14.11
N ASP A 74 -1.68 -0.69 13.77
CA ASP A 74 -0.46 -1.03 13.05
C ASP A 74 0.40 -2.05 13.79
N PHE A 75 0.56 -1.90 15.09
CA PHE A 75 1.31 -2.84 15.91
C PHE A 75 0.65 -4.22 15.91
N LEU A 76 -0.68 -4.28 16.15
CA LEU A 76 -1.43 -5.54 16.15
C LEU A 76 -1.35 -6.25 14.79
N ILE A 77 -1.51 -5.51 13.70
CA ILE A 77 -1.43 -6.09 12.36
C ILE A 77 -0.02 -6.65 12.10
N ARG A 78 1.05 -5.91 12.40
CA ARG A 78 2.43 -6.40 12.24
C ARG A 78 2.71 -7.63 13.08
N GLN A 79 2.25 -7.66 14.32
CA GLN A 79 2.41 -8.80 15.19
C GLN A 79 1.66 -10.01 14.63
N THR A 80 0.38 -9.84 14.24
CA THR A 80 -0.43 -10.92 13.65
C THR A 80 0.19 -11.43 12.35
N LEU A 81 0.68 -10.52 11.52
CA LEU A 81 1.36 -10.89 10.29
C LEU A 81 2.65 -11.69 10.58
N HIS A 82 3.46 -11.26 11.55
CA HIS A 82 4.67 -11.99 11.94
C HIS A 82 4.35 -13.38 12.51
N GLU A 83 3.30 -13.48 13.31
CA GLU A 83 2.82 -14.74 13.87
C GLU A 83 2.23 -15.69 12.83
N LEU A 84 1.67 -15.19 11.72
CA LEU A 84 1.19 -16.00 10.60
C LEU A 84 2.32 -16.54 9.71
N ASN A 85 3.42 -15.80 9.56
CA ASN A 85 4.55 -16.25 8.74
C ASN A 85 5.19 -17.54 9.26
N THR A 86 5.30 -17.67 10.57
CA THR A 86 5.92 -18.84 11.22
C THR A 86 5.20 -20.15 10.90
N PRO A 87 3.86 -20.30 11.08
CA PRO A 87 3.17 -21.54 10.74
C PRO A 87 3.17 -21.83 9.24
N VAL A 88 3.09 -20.81 8.38
CA VAL A 88 3.17 -21.02 6.93
C VAL A 88 4.53 -21.54 6.50
N ALA A 89 5.62 -21.00 7.03
CA ALA A 89 6.97 -21.51 6.79
C ALA A 89 7.13 -22.95 7.28
N SER A 90 6.57 -23.28 8.45
CA SER A 90 6.56 -24.63 8.99
C SER A 90 5.78 -25.61 8.10
N ILE A 91 4.61 -25.22 7.59
CA ILE A 91 3.82 -26.02 6.65
C ILE A 91 4.62 -26.28 5.38
N LYS A 92 5.25 -25.26 4.77
CA LYS A 92 6.08 -25.41 3.57
C LYS A 92 7.27 -26.35 3.79
N ALA A 93 7.98 -26.22 4.92
CA ALA A 93 9.10 -27.08 5.26
C ALA A 93 8.67 -28.55 5.38
N ASN A 94 7.56 -28.82 6.08
CA ASN A 94 7.05 -30.19 6.22
C ASN A 94 6.54 -30.75 4.89
N LEU A 95 5.89 -29.95 4.05
CA LEU A 95 5.45 -30.37 2.71
C LEU A 95 6.63 -30.79 1.83
N SER A 96 7.72 -30.03 1.84
CA SER A 96 8.92 -30.37 1.06
C SER A 96 9.54 -31.70 1.49
N LEU A 97 9.53 -31.98 2.80
CA LEU A 97 10.01 -33.24 3.34
C LEU A 97 9.10 -34.44 2.95
N LEU A 98 7.77 -34.25 3.04
CA LEU A 98 6.79 -35.26 2.67
C LEU A 98 6.82 -35.57 1.17
N LYS A 99 6.99 -34.57 0.32
CA LYS A 99 7.09 -34.77 -1.14
C LYS A 99 8.35 -35.52 -1.57
N LYS A 100 9.46 -35.37 -0.83
CA LYS A 100 10.77 -35.89 -1.23
C LYS A 100 10.78 -37.41 -1.43
N ASN A 101 9.98 -38.16 -0.66
CA ASN A 101 9.94 -39.59 -0.67
C ASN A 101 8.58 -40.17 -1.08
N GLU A 102 7.63 -39.37 -1.52
CA GLU A 102 6.30 -39.80 -1.92
C GLU A 102 6.28 -40.22 -3.39
N THR A 103 5.71 -41.40 -3.67
CA THR A 103 5.58 -41.97 -5.03
C THR A 103 4.12 -42.13 -5.46
N ASP A 104 3.16 -42.08 -4.52
CA ASP A 104 1.74 -42.17 -4.84
C ASP A 104 1.24 -40.84 -5.43
N GLN A 105 0.81 -40.89 -6.69
CA GLN A 105 0.33 -39.71 -7.43
C GLN A 105 -0.83 -39.03 -6.73
N LYS A 106 -1.79 -39.75 -6.15
CA LYS A 106 -2.91 -39.15 -5.41
C LYS A 106 -2.47 -38.37 -4.18
N ARG A 107 -1.43 -38.85 -3.49
CA ARG A 107 -0.84 -38.15 -2.34
C ARG A 107 -0.03 -36.94 -2.79
N LEU A 108 0.75 -37.07 -3.85
CA LEU A 108 1.46 -35.93 -4.45
C LEU A 108 0.50 -34.81 -4.87
N ASP A 109 -0.65 -35.16 -5.48
CA ASP A 109 -1.68 -34.17 -5.85
C ASP A 109 -2.30 -33.49 -4.62
N ARG A 110 -2.49 -34.22 -3.51
CA ARG A 110 -2.97 -33.63 -2.25
C ARG A 110 -1.93 -32.69 -1.62
N LEU A 111 -0.67 -33.14 -1.56
CA LEU A 111 0.44 -32.31 -1.06
C LEU A 111 0.63 -31.07 -1.92
N GLY A 112 0.47 -31.17 -3.24
CA GLY A 112 0.49 -30.05 -4.15
C GLY A 112 -0.61 -29.01 -3.89
N ARG A 113 -1.83 -29.47 -3.54
CA ARG A 113 -2.91 -28.54 -3.15
C ARG A 113 -2.64 -27.80 -1.84
N ILE A 114 -2.03 -28.49 -0.85
CA ILE A 114 -1.67 -27.84 0.42
C ILE A 114 -0.54 -26.85 0.20
N GLU A 115 0.47 -27.18 -0.61
CA GLU A 115 1.55 -26.28 -0.99
C GLU A 115 0.99 -25.03 -1.68
N PHE A 116 0.13 -25.21 -2.67
CA PHE A 116 -0.55 -24.12 -3.35
C PHE A 116 -1.33 -23.21 -2.39
N ALA A 117 -2.09 -23.80 -1.45
CA ALA A 117 -2.83 -23.04 -0.45
C ALA A 117 -1.89 -22.26 0.51
N SER A 118 -0.75 -22.86 0.87
CA SER A 118 0.26 -22.21 1.71
C SER A 118 0.96 -21.07 0.98
N ASP A 119 1.28 -21.24 -0.30
CA ASP A 119 1.85 -20.19 -1.15
C ASP A 119 0.87 -19.02 -1.29
N LYS A 120 -0.40 -19.33 -1.51
CA LYS A 120 -1.49 -18.36 -1.54
C LYS A 120 -1.58 -17.54 -0.26
N LEU A 121 -1.54 -18.21 0.89
CA LEU A 121 -1.59 -17.53 2.19
C LEU A 121 -0.37 -16.62 2.39
N PHE A 122 0.80 -17.05 1.95
CA PHE A 122 2.03 -16.25 2.03
C PHE A 122 1.98 -15.01 1.14
N GLU A 123 1.52 -15.14 -0.12
CA GLU A 123 1.32 -14.00 -1.03
C GLU A 123 0.34 -12.98 -0.45
N LEU A 124 -0.78 -13.44 0.13
CA LEU A 124 -1.76 -12.56 0.79
C LEU A 124 -1.12 -11.81 1.97
N TYR A 125 -0.34 -12.51 2.77
CA TYR A 125 0.44 -11.94 3.87
C TYR A 125 1.35 -10.80 3.38
N GLU A 126 2.20 -11.07 2.36
CA GLU A 126 3.12 -10.06 1.81
C GLU A 126 2.39 -8.83 1.24
N ALA A 127 1.24 -9.05 0.60
CA ALA A 127 0.41 -7.97 0.08
C ALA A 127 -0.16 -7.09 1.19
N MET A 128 -0.72 -7.71 2.25
CA MET A 128 -1.24 -6.99 3.42
C MET A 128 -0.14 -6.23 4.17
N GLU A 129 1.03 -6.84 4.36
CA GLU A 129 2.17 -6.18 5.00
C GLU A 129 2.60 -4.92 4.23
N TYR A 130 2.63 -5.00 2.91
CA TYR A 130 2.96 -3.86 2.08
C TYR A 130 1.90 -2.76 2.15
N GLU A 131 0.62 -3.11 2.01
CA GLU A 131 -0.48 -2.14 2.08
C GLU A 131 -0.49 -1.37 3.41
N ILE A 132 -0.19 -2.06 4.50
CA ILE A 132 -0.09 -1.44 5.81
C ILE A 132 1.12 -0.51 5.90
N LYS A 133 2.30 -0.95 5.44
CA LYS A 133 3.50 -0.11 5.44
C LYS A 133 3.34 1.15 4.59
N SER A 134 2.70 1.05 3.44
CA SER A 134 2.46 2.19 2.54
C SER A 134 1.49 3.21 3.18
N LYS A 135 0.38 2.74 3.77
CA LYS A 135 -0.61 3.62 4.43
C LYS A 135 -0.09 4.32 5.69
N ILE A 136 0.93 3.76 6.35
CA ILE A 136 1.52 4.35 7.58
C ILE A 136 2.55 5.44 7.24
N GLY A 137 2.92 5.62 5.97
CA GLY A 137 3.94 6.61 5.54
C GLY A 137 5.35 6.31 6.08
N LYS A 138 5.65 5.07 6.45
CA LYS A 138 6.98 4.63 6.92
C LYS A 138 7.90 4.16 5.78
N THR A 139 7.56 4.48 4.55
CA THR A 139 8.42 4.20 3.42
C THR A 139 9.49 5.30 3.31
N SER A 140 10.75 4.92 3.43
CA SER A 140 11.87 5.85 3.22
C SER A 140 12.14 5.97 1.73
N LYS A 141 12.06 7.21 1.22
CA LYS A 141 12.50 7.48 -0.16
C LYS A 141 14.02 7.50 -0.21
N GLU A 142 14.59 6.81 -1.18
CA GLU A 142 16.02 6.78 -1.45
C GLU A 142 16.32 6.80 -2.95
N ASN A 143 17.54 7.19 -3.30
CA ASN A 143 18.02 7.11 -4.69
C ASN A 143 18.52 5.70 -4.97
N PHE A 144 18.09 5.12 -6.08
CA PHE A 144 18.58 3.82 -6.54
C PHE A 144 18.52 3.71 -8.06
N MET A 145 19.26 2.74 -8.61
CA MET A 145 19.25 2.44 -10.04
C MET A 145 18.14 1.45 -10.36
N VAL A 146 17.38 1.72 -11.41
CA VAL A 146 16.29 0.82 -11.87
C VAL A 146 16.86 -0.53 -12.30
N ASP A 147 18.03 -0.56 -12.93
CA ASP A 147 18.69 -1.82 -13.34
C ASP A 147 18.93 -2.76 -12.16
N GLU A 148 19.35 -2.25 -10.99
CA GLU A 148 19.53 -3.07 -9.78
C GLU A 148 18.25 -3.81 -9.40
N ILE A 149 17.10 -3.14 -9.50
CA ILE A 149 15.79 -3.72 -9.16
C ILE A 149 15.36 -4.75 -10.20
N VAL A 150 15.55 -4.43 -11.48
CA VAL A 150 15.21 -5.33 -12.59
C VAL A 150 16.01 -6.62 -12.49
N GLN A 151 17.34 -6.55 -12.26
CA GLN A 151 18.20 -7.72 -12.12
C GLN A 151 17.80 -8.59 -10.92
N LYS A 152 17.47 -7.96 -9.77
CA LYS A 152 16.96 -8.69 -8.61
C LYS A 152 15.65 -9.40 -8.91
N SER A 153 14.73 -8.74 -9.60
CA SER A 153 13.46 -9.34 -9.99
C SER A 153 13.66 -10.53 -10.93
N PHE A 154 14.54 -10.41 -11.92
CA PHE A 154 14.88 -11.51 -12.81
C PHE A 154 15.52 -12.69 -12.09
N ALA A 155 16.46 -12.43 -11.17
CA ALA A 155 17.09 -13.47 -10.37
C ALA A 155 16.05 -14.26 -9.51
N LYS A 156 15.08 -13.56 -8.92
CA LYS A 156 14.00 -14.16 -8.13
C LYS A 156 13.11 -15.09 -8.95
N HIS A 157 12.89 -14.77 -10.23
CA HIS A 157 11.97 -15.50 -11.10
C HIS A 157 12.65 -16.47 -12.07
N LYS A 158 13.99 -16.55 -12.06
CA LYS A 158 14.78 -17.37 -12.99
C LYS A 158 14.45 -18.87 -12.89
N ASP A 159 14.16 -19.37 -11.71
CA ASP A 159 13.87 -20.78 -11.45
C ASP A 159 12.40 -21.16 -11.75
N LEU A 160 11.50 -20.18 -11.86
CA LEU A 160 10.09 -20.42 -12.06
C LEU A 160 9.73 -20.82 -13.49
N ASN A 161 10.53 -20.44 -14.49
CA ASN A 161 10.23 -20.78 -15.87
C ASN A 161 11.49 -20.77 -16.77
N LYS A 162 12.10 -21.96 -16.96
CA LYS A 162 13.33 -22.14 -17.75
C LYS A 162 13.16 -21.86 -19.26
N THR A 163 11.92 -21.68 -19.74
CA THR A 163 11.62 -21.52 -21.18
C THR A 163 11.40 -20.08 -21.62
N ILE A 164 11.31 -19.12 -20.70
CA ILE A 164 11.07 -17.70 -21.01
C ILE A 164 12.39 -16.94 -21.03
N THR A 165 12.62 -16.16 -22.07
CA THR A 165 13.79 -15.29 -22.18
C THR A 165 13.51 -13.97 -21.46
N LEU A 166 14.39 -13.59 -20.52
CA LEU A 166 14.30 -12.33 -19.78
C LEU A 166 15.37 -11.37 -20.34
N GLY A 167 14.97 -10.19 -20.77
CA GLY A 167 15.83 -9.14 -21.32
C GLY A 167 15.68 -7.81 -20.58
N ALA A 168 16.80 -7.14 -20.30
CA ALA A 168 16.83 -5.76 -19.79
C ALA A 168 17.69 -4.89 -20.70
N LYS A 169 17.18 -3.70 -21.10
CA LYS A 169 17.89 -2.75 -21.96
C LYS A 169 17.66 -1.33 -21.46
N ASN A 170 18.70 -0.50 -21.47
CA ASN A 170 18.61 0.92 -21.13
C ASN A 170 17.95 1.19 -19.75
N CYS A 171 18.16 0.29 -18.77
CA CYS A 171 17.62 0.44 -17.40
C CYS A 171 18.52 1.29 -16.50
N ASP A 172 19.54 1.92 -17.04
CA ASP A 172 20.53 2.76 -16.35
C ASP A 172 19.91 4.14 -16.03
N TYR A 173 18.88 4.12 -15.18
CA TYR A 173 18.10 5.28 -14.79
C TYR A 173 17.96 5.34 -13.27
N GLN A 174 18.22 6.53 -12.70
CA GLN A 174 18.13 6.76 -11.26
C GLN A 174 16.74 7.31 -10.92
N VAL A 175 16.11 6.73 -9.89
CA VAL A 175 14.82 7.19 -9.35
C VAL A 175 14.94 7.48 -7.86
N PHE A 176 14.09 8.41 -7.38
CA PHE A 176 13.98 8.77 -5.98
C PHE A 176 12.57 8.49 -5.46
N CYS A 177 12.37 7.32 -4.89
CA CYS A 177 11.10 6.90 -4.30
C CYS A 177 11.32 5.79 -3.26
N ASP A 178 10.24 5.17 -2.77
CA ASP A 178 10.34 3.96 -1.95
C ASP A 178 10.89 2.78 -2.75
N LYS A 179 12.15 2.40 -2.46
CA LYS A 179 12.85 1.31 -3.16
C LYS A 179 12.13 -0.03 -3.02
N LEU A 180 11.60 -0.33 -1.82
CA LEU A 180 10.89 -1.59 -1.58
C LEU A 180 9.56 -1.63 -2.33
N GLY A 181 8.82 -0.52 -2.34
CA GLY A 181 7.59 -0.38 -3.11
C GLY A 181 7.83 -0.51 -4.61
N PHE A 182 8.87 0.16 -5.13
CA PHE A 182 9.26 0.05 -6.53
C PHE A 182 9.66 -1.38 -6.90
N GLN A 183 10.44 -2.06 -6.04
CA GLN A 183 10.80 -3.47 -6.25
C GLN A 183 9.55 -4.37 -6.30
N LYS A 184 8.60 -4.20 -5.37
CA LYS A 184 7.34 -4.96 -5.39
C LYS A 184 6.51 -4.70 -6.64
N MET A 185 6.45 -3.45 -7.10
CA MET A 185 5.79 -3.09 -8.35
C MET A 185 6.42 -3.85 -9.53
N VAL A 186 7.75 -3.81 -9.68
CA VAL A 186 8.46 -4.52 -10.74
C VAL A 186 8.29 -6.04 -10.62
N ASP A 187 8.41 -6.60 -9.41
CA ASP A 187 8.22 -8.04 -9.16
C ASP A 187 6.82 -8.52 -9.59
N ASN A 188 5.77 -7.74 -9.27
CA ASN A 188 4.41 -8.07 -9.68
C ASN A 188 4.22 -8.04 -11.21
N LEU A 189 4.79 -7.04 -11.87
CA LEU A 189 4.72 -6.93 -13.33
C LEU A 189 5.50 -8.07 -14.01
N VAL A 190 6.72 -8.37 -13.56
CA VAL A 190 7.54 -9.48 -14.08
C VAL A 190 6.86 -10.83 -13.82
N SER A 191 6.36 -11.05 -12.62
CA SER A 191 5.62 -12.28 -12.28
C SER A 191 4.41 -12.48 -13.19
N ASN A 192 3.62 -11.43 -13.45
CA ASN A 192 2.49 -11.50 -14.36
C ASN A 192 2.94 -11.75 -15.80
N ALA A 193 3.97 -11.06 -16.27
CA ALA A 193 4.53 -11.25 -17.61
C ALA A 193 5.06 -12.67 -17.84
N ILE A 194 5.60 -13.34 -16.82
CA ILE A 194 6.02 -14.74 -16.88
C ILE A 194 4.81 -15.68 -16.81
N LYS A 195 3.92 -15.46 -15.85
CA LYS A 195 2.77 -16.33 -15.57
C LYS A 195 1.80 -16.44 -16.74
N TYR A 196 1.54 -15.32 -17.42
CA TYR A 196 0.60 -15.24 -18.54
C TYR A 196 1.29 -15.36 -19.92
N ASN A 197 2.59 -15.70 -19.92
CA ASN A 197 3.35 -15.88 -21.14
C ASN A 197 3.04 -17.23 -21.82
N LYS A 198 3.46 -17.35 -23.08
CA LYS A 198 3.48 -18.61 -23.81
C LYS A 198 4.83 -19.31 -23.65
N GLN A 199 4.86 -20.61 -23.95
CA GLN A 199 6.12 -21.36 -23.98
C GLN A 199 7.12 -20.73 -24.96
N ASN A 200 8.40 -20.66 -24.58
CA ASN A 200 9.47 -20.04 -25.34
C ASN A 200 9.20 -18.55 -25.68
N GLY A 201 8.44 -17.88 -24.81
CA GLY A 201 8.19 -16.46 -24.92
C GLY A 201 9.33 -15.60 -24.39
N PHE A 202 9.09 -14.28 -24.32
CA PHE A 202 10.04 -13.33 -23.76
C PHE A 202 9.35 -12.34 -22.82
N VAL A 203 10.17 -11.73 -21.95
CA VAL A 203 9.84 -10.54 -21.17
C VAL A 203 11.00 -9.57 -21.29
N ASP A 204 10.77 -8.43 -21.94
CA ASP A 204 11.74 -7.35 -22.11
C ASP A 204 11.37 -6.15 -21.23
N ILE A 205 12.32 -5.67 -20.44
CA ILE A 205 12.19 -4.45 -19.63
C ILE A 205 13.16 -3.41 -20.20
N PHE A 206 12.65 -2.20 -20.46
CA PHE A 206 13.48 -1.11 -20.95
C PHE A 206 12.91 0.25 -20.55
N ILE A 207 13.77 1.27 -20.48
CA ILE A 207 13.37 2.66 -20.25
C ILE A 207 13.53 3.43 -21.55
N GLU A 208 12.46 4.09 -21.95
CA GLU A 208 12.42 4.98 -23.12
C GLU A 208 11.59 6.22 -22.79
N ASN A 209 12.13 7.41 -23.06
CA ASN A 209 11.46 8.70 -22.77
C ASN A 209 10.92 8.80 -21.33
N GLN A 210 11.73 8.43 -20.34
CA GLN A 210 11.36 8.42 -18.90
C GLN A 210 10.19 7.47 -18.57
N THR A 211 9.89 6.54 -19.44
CA THR A 211 8.83 5.55 -19.25
C THR A 211 9.47 4.17 -19.10
N LEU A 212 9.19 3.51 -17.97
CA LEU A 212 9.53 2.10 -17.77
C LEU A 212 8.53 1.25 -18.55
N LYS A 213 9.01 0.48 -19.51
CA LYS A 213 8.20 -0.41 -20.34
C LYS A 213 8.55 -1.86 -20.03
N ILE A 214 7.51 -2.66 -19.78
CA ILE A 214 7.61 -4.11 -19.60
C ILE A 214 6.79 -4.74 -20.71
N LYS A 215 7.44 -5.42 -21.62
CA LYS A 215 6.83 -6.04 -22.78
C LYS A 215 6.97 -7.55 -22.68
N ASP A 216 5.88 -8.27 -22.81
CA ASP A 216 5.84 -9.71 -22.85
C ASP A 216 5.25 -10.23 -24.17
N SER A 217 5.38 -11.53 -24.41
CA SER A 217 4.82 -12.23 -25.56
C SER A 217 3.61 -13.10 -25.19
N GLY A 218 2.97 -12.79 -24.07
CA GLY A 218 1.86 -13.56 -23.51
C GLY A 218 0.53 -13.42 -24.25
N ILE A 219 -0.53 -13.77 -23.53
CA ILE A 219 -1.89 -13.78 -24.09
C ILE A 219 -2.51 -12.39 -24.19
N GLY A 220 -1.89 -11.37 -23.58
CA GLY A 220 -2.45 -10.02 -23.47
C GLY A 220 -3.63 -9.94 -22.52
N ILE A 221 -4.30 -8.77 -22.51
CA ILE A 221 -5.47 -8.46 -21.67
C ILE A 221 -6.63 -8.12 -22.60
N GLU A 222 -7.78 -8.73 -22.41
CA GLU A 222 -8.98 -8.40 -23.19
C GLU A 222 -9.42 -6.95 -22.92
N ALA A 223 -9.83 -6.22 -23.97
CA ALA A 223 -10.20 -4.80 -23.85
C ALA A 223 -11.27 -4.52 -22.77
N LYS A 224 -12.22 -5.44 -22.57
CA LYS A 224 -13.26 -5.32 -21.53
C LYS A 224 -12.70 -5.35 -20.10
N ASN A 225 -11.50 -5.94 -19.90
CA ASN A 225 -10.89 -6.17 -18.60
C ASN A 225 -9.79 -5.14 -18.24
N LEU A 226 -9.41 -4.24 -19.17
CA LEU A 226 -8.32 -3.27 -18.99
C LEU A 226 -8.44 -2.42 -17.72
N PHE A 227 -9.64 -2.09 -17.29
CA PHE A 227 -9.87 -1.36 -16.04
C PHE A 227 -9.97 -2.30 -14.83
N ALA A 228 -10.64 -3.44 -15.01
CA ALA A 228 -10.89 -4.39 -13.94
C ALA A 228 -9.63 -5.11 -13.46
N VAL A 229 -8.59 -5.28 -14.30
CA VAL A 229 -7.35 -5.97 -13.92
C VAL A 229 -6.59 -5.27 -12.79
N PHE A 230 -6.86 -3.99 -12.54
CA PHE A 230 -6.29 -3.23 -11.43
C PHE A 230 -7.13 -3.26 -10.14
N GLU A 231 -8.33 -3.86 -10.19
CA GLU A 231 -9.13 -4.04 -8.98
C GLU A 231 -8.57 -5.20 -8.15
N ALA A 232 -8.54 -5.01 -6.84
CA ALA A 232 -8.08 -6.05 -5.93
C ALA A 232 -8.98 -7.29 -6.05
N TYR A 233 -8.36 -8.47 -6.09
CA TYR A 233 -9.02 -9.78 -6.20
C TYR A 233 -9.63 -10.08 -7.58
N PHE A 234 -9.43 -9.24 -8.58
CA PHE A 234 -9.88 -9.55 -9.93
C PHE A 234 -8.99 -10.62 -10.58
N GLN A 235 -9.61 -11.63 -11.17
CA GLN A 235 -8.97 -12.68 -11.96
C GLN A 235 -9.86 -13.05 -13.15
N GLU A 236 -9.31 -13.10 -14.34
CA GLU A 236 -10.00 -13.57 -15.55
C GLU A 236 -10.29 -15.08 -15.48
N ASP A 237 -9.40 -15.84 -14.86
CA ASP A 237 -9.47 -17.29 -14.72
C ASP A 237 -9.14 -17.68 -13.26
N ALA A 238 -10.15 -18.09 -12.52
CA ALA A 238 -10.03 -18.52 -11.13
C ALA A 238 -9.17 -19.80 -10.94
N GLN A 239 -8.87 -20.52 -12.01
CA GLN A 239 -8.00 -21.71 -11.96
C GLN A 239 -6.51 -21.38 -12.06
N LYS A 240 -6.16 -20.16 -12.51
CA LYS A 240 -4.75 -19.73 -12.55
C LYS A 240 -4.27 -19.26 -11.18
N THR A 241 -3.01 -19.58 -10.88
CA THR A 241 -2.36 -19.22 -9.62
C THR A 241 -2.30 -17.70 -9.40
N GLY A 242 -2.63 -17.21 -8.20
CA GLY A 242 -2.55 -15.80 -7.80
C GLY A 242 -3.82 -15.34 -7.07
N PHE A 243 -3.80 -14.16 -6.41
CA PHE A 243 -4.98 -13.59 -5.72
C PHE A 243 -5.65 -12.45 -6.49
N GLY A 244 -5.09 -12.04 -7.63
CA GLY A 244 -5.54 -10.82 -8.29
C GLY A 244 -5.18 -9.53 -7.53
N ILE A 245 -4.14 -9.57 -6.68
CA ILE A 245 -3.71 -8.40 -5.88
C ILE A 245 -2.51 -7.70 -6.54
N GLY A 246 -1.74 -8.40 -7.37
CA GLY A 246 -0.47 -7.90 -7.92
C GLY A 246 -0.61 -6.58 -8.68
N LEU A 247 -1.57 -6.47 -9.59
CA LEU A 247 -1.81 -5.22 -10.35
C LEU A 247 -2.46 -4.13 -9.49
N ALA A 248 -3.22 -4.47 -8.46
CA ALA A 248 -3.72 -3.49 -7.50
C ALA A 248 -2.56 -2.84 -6.71
N ILE A 249 -1.53 -3.63 -6.31
CA ILE A 249 -0.30 -3.09 -5.68
C ILE A 249 0.45 -2.17 -6.66
N VAL A 250 0.54 -2.53 -7.94
CA VAL A 250 1.16 -1.69 -8.97
C VAL A 250 0.43 -0.36 -9.07
N LYS A 251 -0.91 -0.39 -9.11
CA LYS A 251 -1.74 0.82 -9.17
C LYS A 251 -1.56 1.69 -7.93
N ASP A 252 -1.64 1.12 -6.73
CA ASP A 252 -1.48 1.86 -5.47
C ASP A 252 -0.12 2.57 -5.38
N PHE A 253 0.97 1.87 -5.81
CA PHE A 253 2.29 2.48 -5.90
C PHE A 253 2.32 3.64 -6.90
N CYS A 254 1.77 3.45 -8.10
CA CYS A 254 1.75 4.47 -9.15
C CYS A 254 0.90 5.68 -8.72
N ASP A 255 -0.26 5.46 -8.11
CA ASP A 255 -1.12 6.53 -7.59
C ASP A 255 -0.41 7.31 -6.45
N THR A 256 0.35 6.62 -5.58
CA THR A 256 1.11 7.24 -4.49
C THR A 256 2.22 8.17 -4.99
N TYR A 257 2.84 7.86 -6.12
CA TYR A 257 3.97 8.61 -6.70
C TYR A 257 3.60 9.40 -7.95
N ASP A 258 2.30 9.56 -8.27
CA ASP A 258 1.77 10.25 -9.46
C ASP A 258 2.37 9.73 -10.78
N ILE A 259 2.53 8.41 -10.87
CA ILE A 259 3.04 7.71 -12.05
C ILE A 259 1.87 7.28 -12.92
N LYS A 260 1.89 7.66 -14.19
CA LYS A 260 0.86 7.26 -15.16
C LYS A 260 1.08 5.83 -15.63
N ILE A 261 0.01 5.03 -15.65
CA ILE A 261 0.01 3.67 -16.19
C ILE A 261 -0.61 3.70 -17.59
N ALA A 262 0.05 3.02 -18.53
CA ALA A 262 -0.47 2.74 -19.86
C ALA A 262 -0.29 1.24 -20.16
N ILE A 263 -1.29 0.61 -20.83
CA ILE A 263 -1.28 -0.80 -21.27
C ILE A 263 -1.46 -0.85 -22.78
#